data_334757ba1765d5dada60fd5825979cb6
#
_entry.id   334757ba1765d5dada60fd5825979cb6
#
_cell.length_a   1.000
_cell.length_b   1.000
_cell.length_c   1.000
_cell.angle_alpha   90.00
_cell.angle_beta   90.00
_cell.angle_gamma   90.00
#
_symmetry.space_group_name_H-M   'P 1'
#
loop_
_entity.id
_entity.type
_entity.pdbx_description
1 polymer ?
#
loop_
_entity_poly.entity_id
_entity_poly.type
_entity_poly.pdbx_seq_one_letter_code
_entity_poly.pdbx_strand_id
1 'polypeptide(L)'
;MSKILIQTALGLEFDAVKTFLEDIEIVTHPSTGSVYNKGKYNGNEILITETGAGNVRSADETGRAIEFFKPDYVFFVGVAGGLKDVKIGDVVASTKVIGFEMGKDDTEFKPRFDTVPSSYFLEQMARHVKREGQWMQLIKIENQNQPEAFVQPIAAGEKVVSSNRSVAFSYLKKYCSDAVAVDMEGNGFLIASRSYHAHAIEVRGVSDLIENKAEADEGGSQPRAAANAAAFCFEMISQISVKNIGLPDINSLEFRKKLVNELVKLYPQGPEQDDIWKRAGGDVAILINASNRRSQWFSCIEKLCLGGGGNSISLTSLMNEVKEDYPNFVSEILK
;
A
#
# COMPACT_ATOMS: atom_id res chain seq x y z
N MET A 1 2.13 8.71 -12.21
CA MET A 1 3.25 7.78 -12.00
C MET A 1 3.51 7.74 -10.51
N SER A 2 3.26 6.61 -9.84
CA SER A 2 3.51 6.45 -8.41
C SER A 2 4.84 5.79 -8.16
N LYS A 3 5.43 6.09 -6.99
CA LYS A 3 6.61 5.40 -6.46
C LYS A 3 6.16 4.33 -5.47
N ILE A 4 6.60 3.10 -5.67
CA ILE A 4 6.17 1.97 -4.85
C ILE A 4 7.41 1.24 -4.34
N LEU A 5 7.46 1.04 -3.03
CA LEU A 5 8.45 0.18 -2.39
C LEU A 5 7.84 -1.19 -2.14
N ILE A 6 8.52 -2.24 -2.58
CA ILE A 6 8.19 -3.63 -2.24
C ILE A 6 9.36 -4.23 -1.46
N GLN A 7 9.07 -4.66 -0.24
CA GLN A 7 10.03 -5.29 0.65
C GLN A 7 9.76 -6.79 0.71
N THR A 8 10.82 -7.57 0.76
CA THR A 8 10.79 -9.03 0.91
C THR A 8 11.79 -9.47 1.99
N ALA A 9 11.62 -10.64 2.57
CA ALA A 9 12.56 -11.19 3.55
C ALA A 9 13.58 -12.15 2.93
N LEU A 10 13.16 -12.93 1.93
CA LEU A 10 13.91 -14.05 1.37
C LEU A 10 14.20 -13.84 -0.12
N GLY A 11 15.32 -14.38 -0.61
CA GLY A 11 15.69 -14.31 -2.02
C GLY A 11 14.63 -14.89 -2.97
N LEU A 12 13.93 -15.97 -2.58
CA LEU A 12 12.84 -16.54 -3.39
C LEU A 12 11.62 -15.60 -3.51
N GLU A 13 11.34 -14.81 -2.49
CA GLU A 13 10.27 -13.79 -2.50
C GLU A 13 10.68 -12.61 -3.39
N PHE A 14 11.94 -12.20 -3.25
CA PHE A 14 12.55 -11.15 -4.07
C PHE A 14 12.49 -11.54 -5.55
N ASP A 15 12.88 -12.77 -5.89
CA ASP A 15 12.84 -13.25 -7.26
C ASP A 15 11.41 -13.31 -7.81
N ALA A 16 10.43 -13.75 -7.01
CA ALA A 16 9.02 -13.75 -7.40
C ALA A 16 8.52 -12.35 -7.77
N VAL A 17 8.81 -11.34 -6.93
CA VAL A 17 8.47 -9.93 -7.17
C VAL A 17 9.20 -9.40 -8.40
N LYS A 18 10.51 -9.66 -8.52
CA LYS A 18 11.35 -9.18 -9.62
C LYS A 18 10.85 -9.62 -11.00
N THR A 19 10.20 -10.79 -11.10
CA THR A 19 9.68 -11.28 -12.39
C THR A 19 8.64 -10.37 -13.05
N PHE A 20 8.04 -9.45 -12.32
CA PHE A 20 7.04 -8.51 -12.83
C PHE A 20 7.64 -7.20 -13.35
N LEU A 21 8.90 -6.90 -13.00
CA LEU A 21 9.51 -5.62 -13.32
C LEU A 21 10.12 -5.59 -14.71
N GLU A 22 9.98 -4.43 -15.34
CA GLU A 22 10.66 -4.05 -16.59
C GLU A 22 11.73 -3.00 -16.29
N ASP A 23 12.70 -2.85 -17.20
CA ASP A 23 13.78 -1.84 -17.14
C ASP A 23 14.54 -1.87 -15.80
N ILE A 24 14.95 -3.04 -15.34
CA ILE A 24 15.58 -3.22 -14.02
C ILE A 24 17.00 -2.63 -14.00
N GLU A 25 17.23 -1.75 -13.04
CA GLU A 25 18.56 -1.22 -12.69
C GLU A 25 18.89 -1.50 -11.21
N ILE A 26 20.19 -1.63 -10.91
CA ILE A 26 20.67 -1.78 -9.54
C ILE A 26 20.98 -0.40 -9.00
N VAL A 27 20.42 -0.07 -7.85
CA VAL A 27 20.64 1.19 -7.14
C VAL A 27 21.19 0.92 -5.76
N THR A 28 22.23 1.65 -5.36
CA THR A 28 22.83 1.51 -4.03
C THR A 28 22.54 2.74 -3.18
N HIS A 29 22.12 2.51 -1.96
CA HIS A 29 21.92 3.59 -1.00
C HIS A 29 23.27 4.27 -0.67
N PRO A 30 23.40 5.59 -0.85
CA PRO A 30 24.70 6.26 -0.81
C PRO A 30 25.40 6.22 0.55
N SER A 31 24.64 6.13 1.64
CA SER A 31 25.19 6.19 3.01
C SER A 31 25.29 4.82 3.66
N THR A 32 24.36 3.87 3.36
CA THR A 32 24.30 2.58 4.06
C THR A 32 24.87 1.43 3.24
N GLY A 33 24.94 1.59 1.90
CA GLY A 33 25.33 0.52 1.01
C GLY A 33 24.24 -0.52 0.73
N SER A 34 23.01 -0.33 1.22
CA SER A 34 21.88 -1.19 0.87
C SER A 34 21.69 -1.22 -0.65
N VAL A 35 21.49 -2.41 -1.20
CA VAL A 35 21.36 -2.63 -2.65
C VAL A 35 19.90 -2.90 -2.98
N TYR A 36 19.38 -2.14 -3.93
CA TYR A 36 18.01 -2.22 -4.40
C TYR A 36 17.96 -2.58 -5.88
N ASN A 37 16.91 -3.26 -6.32
CA ASN A 37 16.54 -3.32 -7.71
C ASN A 37 15.40 -2.32 -7.96
N LYS A 38 15.60 -1.41 -8.89
CA LYS A 38 14.63 -0.42 -9.31
C LYS A 38 14.15 -0.77 -10.71
N GLY A 39 12.84 -0.78 -10.92
CA GLY A 39 12.25 -1.12 -12.21
C GLY A 39 10.92 -0.41 -12.42
N LYS A 40 10.18 -0.85 -13.44
CA LYS A 40 8.86 -0.29 -13.79
C LYS A 40 7.80 -1.39 -13.86
N TYR A 41 6.57 -1.01 -13.54
CA TYR A 41 5.39 -1.84 -13.80
C TYR A 41 4.15 -0.95 -13.98
N ASN A 42 3.43 -1.12 -15.11
CA ASN A 42 2.24 -0.35 -15.45
C ASN A 42 2.41 1.18 -15.24
N GLY A 43 3.57 1.72 -15.66
CA GLY A 43 3.89 3.15 -15.57
C GLY A 43 4.27 3.64 -14.17
N ASN A 44 4.36 2.76 -13.16
CA ASN A 44 4.88 3.08 -11.84
C ASN A 44 6.36 2.77 -11.73
N GLU A 45 7.06 3.53 -10.89
CA GLU A 45 8.43 3.28 -10.48
C GLU A 45 8.43 2.39 -9.24
N ILE A 46 9.11 1.26 -9.29
CA ILE A 46 9.12 0.26 -8.21
C ILE A 46 10.55 0.06 -7.73
N LEU A 47 10.75 0.15 -6.42
CA LEU A 47 11.97 -0.25 -5.75
C LEU A 47 11.71 -1.54 -4.98
N ILE A 48 12.55 -2.57 -5.17
CA ILE A 48 12.48 -3.80 -4.39
C ILE A 48 13.75 -3.99 -3.56
N THR A 49 13.56 -4.52 -2.34
CA THR A 49 14.64 -4.81 -1.39
C THR A 49 14.42 -6.13 -0.68
N GLU A 50 15.52 -6.81 -0.31
CA GLU A 50 15.55 -7.99 0.53
C GLU A 50 16.13 -7.62 1.89
N THR A 51 15.41 -7.92 2.98
CA THR A 51 15.82 -7.53 4.33
C THR A 51 16.46 -8.63 5.16
N GLY A 52 16.22 -9.89 4.81
CA GLY A 52 16.40 -11.02 5.69
C GLY A 52 15.28 -11.12 6.73
N ALA A 53 15.20 -12.28 7.41
CA ALA A 53 14.14 -12.56 8.36
C ALA A 53 14.27 -11.77 9.67
N GLY A 54 13.12 -11.43 10.25
CA GLY A 54 12.96 -10.82 11.58
C GLY A 54 12.48 -9.37 11.57
N ASN A 55 11.64 -9.02 12.55
CA ASN A 55 11.00 -7.70 12.65
C ASN A 55 12.00 -6.54 12.77
N VAL A 56 13.12 -6.74 13.46
CA VAL A 56 14.14 -5.70 13.64
C VAL A 56 14.78 -5.32 12.31
N ARG A 57 15.16 -6.32 11.49
CA ARG A 57 15.76 -6.08 10.17
C ARG A 57 14.75 -5.46 9.21
N SER A 58 13.52 -5.97 9.25
CA SER A 58 12.42 -5.44 8.46
C SER A 58 12.17 -3.96 8.77
N ALA A 59 12.09 -3.57 10.06
CA ALA A 59 11.86 -2.20 10.46
C ALA A 59 13.00 -1.25 10.03
N ASP A 60 14.24 -1.66 10.23
CA ASP A 60 15.44 -0.87 9.90
C ASP A 60 15.52 -0.60 8.39
N GLU A 61 15.37 -1.63 7.57
CA GLU A 61 15.44 -1.48 6.12
C GLU A 61 14.21 -0.76 5.55
N THR A 62 13.01 -0.97 6.12
CA THR A 62 11.82 -0.20 5.73
C THR A 62 12.05 1.29 5.91
N GLY A 63 12.57 1.70 7.07
CA GLY A 63 12.86 3.10 7.34
C GLY A 63 13.86 3.70 6.34
N ARG A 64 14.98 3.02 6.11
CA ARG A 64 16.01 3.45 5.14
C ARG A 64 15.46 3.58 3.72
N ALA A 65 14.73 2.57 3.26
CA ALA A 65 14.21 2.55 1.91
C ALA A 65 13.12 3.62 1.70
N ILE A 66 12.26 3.87 2.70
CA ILE A 66 11.27 4.96 2.65
C ILE A 66 11.96 6.33 2.59
N GLU A 67 12.97 6.56 3.42
CA GLU A 67 13.70 7.83 3.44
C GLU A 67 14.42 8.10 2.12
N PHE A 68 15.02 7.06 1.55
CA PHE A 68 15.77 7.14 0.29
C PHE A 68 14.87 7.34 -0.92
N PHE A 69 13.84 6.50 -1.06
CA PHE A 69 13.02 6.43 -2.27
C PHE A 69 11.80 7.35 -2.22
N LYS A 70 11.29 7.64 -0.99
CA LYS A 70 10.07 8.42 -0.74
C LYS A 70 8.87 7.87 -1.52
N PRO A 71 8.48 6.62 -1.26
CA PRO A 71 7.40 5.96 -1.96
C PRO A 71 6.03 6.51 -1.54
N ASP A 72 5.07 6.47 -2.46
CA ASP A 72 3.64 6.74 -2.18
C ASP A 72 2.99 5.55 -1.46
N TYR A 73 3.43 4.32 -1.81
CA TYR A 73 2.90 3.07 -1.28
C TYR A 73 4.03 2.10 -0.94
N VAL A 74 3.83 1.34 0.13
CA VAL A 74 4.80 0.37 0.63
C VAL A 74 4.12 -0.98 0.83
N PHE A 75 4.68 -2.02 0.22
CA PHE A 75 4.20 -3.39 0.34
C PHE A 75 5.28 -4.26 0.96
N PHE A 76 4.87 -5.19 1.85
CA PHE A 76 5.72 -6.32 2.19
C PHE A 76 5.14 -7.55 1.51
N VAL A 77 5.92 -8.20 0.66
CA VAL A 77 5.48 -9.37 -0.10
C VAL A 77 6.36 -10.57 0.26
N GLY A 78 5.74 -11.63 0.72
CA GLY A 78 6.48 -12.81 1.14
C GLY A 78 5.61 -14.02 1.42
N VAL A 79 6.15 -14.97 2.18
CA VAL A 79 5.46 -16.19 2.60
C VAL A 79 5.14 -16.16 4.10
N ALA A 80 4.16 -16.96 4.53
CA ALA A 80 3.77 -17.10 5.92
C ALA A 80 3.27 -18.53 6.20
N GLY A 81 3.34 -18.94 7.46
CA GLY A 81 2.68 -20.16 7.94
C GLY A 81 1.18 -19.91 8.16
N GLY A 82 0.33 -20.80 7.65
CA GLY A 82 -1.12 -20.77 7.88
C GLY A 82 -1.50 -21.25 9.28
N LEU A 83 -2.34 -20.47 9.98
CA LEU A 83 -2.83 -20.81 11.33
C LEU A 83 -4.19 -21.50 11.31
N LYS A 84 -5.12 -21.00 10.49
CA LYS A 84 -6.49 -21.50 10.37
C LYS A 84 -7.16 -20.96 9.12
N ASP A 85 -8.19 -21.64 8.64
CA ASP A 85 -9.11 -21.21 7.57
C ASP A 85 -8.43 -20.92 6.22
N VAL A 86 -7.17 -21.31 6.04
CA VAL A 86 -6.36 -21.13 4.83
C VAL A 86 -5.74 -22.44 4.38
N LYS A 87 -5.34 -22.51 3.12
CA LYS A 87 -4.65 -23.66 2.48
C LYS A 87 -3.30 -23.21 1.94
N ILE A 88 -2.41 -24.18 1.71
CA ILE A 88 -1.12 -23.90 1.04
C ILE A 88 -1.39 -23.32 -0.36
N GLY A 89 -0.76 -22.21 -0.66
CA GLY A 89 -0.92 -21.45 -1.89
C GLY A 89 -1.91 -20.29 -1.78
N ASP A 90 -2.77 -20.24 -0.75
CA ASP A 90 -3.64 -19.08 -0.51
C ASP A 90 -2.84 -17.81 -0.23
N VAL A 91 -3.49 -16.67 -0.44
CA VAL A 91 -2.88 -15.34 -0.20
C VAL A 91 -3.62 -14.62 0.92
N VAL A 92 -2.86 -14.03 1.84
CA VAL A 92 -3.39 -13.21 2.93
C VAL A 92 -2.86 -11.78 2.79
N ALA A 93 -3.74 -10.80 2.59
CA ALA A 93 -3.44 -9.39 2.73
C ALA A 93 -3.85 -8.92 4.13
N SER A 94 -2.95 -8.27 4.86
CA SER A 94 -3.17 -7.93 6.26
C SER A 94 -4.17 -6.79 6.43
N THR A 95 -5.14 -6.94 7.35
CA THR A 95 -5.92 -5.81 7.87
C THR A 95 -5.18 -5.11 9.00
N LYS A 96 -4.42 -5.89 9.75
CA LYS A 96 -3.53 -5.49 10.84
C LYS A 96 -2.49 -6.57 11.05
N VAL A 97 -1.36 -6.21 11.64
CA VAL A 97 -0.38 -7.18 12.13
C VAL A 97 -0.31 -7.12 13.64
N ILE A 98 -0.27 -8.29 14.29
CA ILE A 98 -0.24 -8.47 15.74
C ILE A 98 1.15 -8.95 16.15
N GLY A 99 1.96 -8.06 16.72
CA GLY A 99 3.25 -8.41 17.32
C GLY A 99 3.02 -9.18 18.63
N PHE A 100 3.00 -10.52 18.57
CA PHE A 100 2.47 -11.34 19.66
C PHE A 100 3.46 -11.71 20.77
N GLU A 101 4.74 -11.38 20.62
CA GLU A 101 5.75 -11.76 21.62
C GLU A 101 5.94 -10.75 22.74
N MET A 102 5.40 -9.54 22.61
CA MET A 102 5.52 -8.53 23.66
C MET A 102 4.55 -8.77 24.81
N GLY A 103 5.06 -8.76 26.02
CA GLY A 103 4.25 -8.96 27.21
C GLY A 103 5.05 -8.85 28.52
N LYS A 104 4.37 -9.12 29.62
CA LYS A 104 5.00 -9.29 30.93
C LYS A 104 5.14 -10.80 31.22
N ASP A 105 6.37 -11.25 31.42
CA ASP A 105 6.68 -12.58 31.94
C ASP A 105 6.56 -12.57 33.48
N ASP A 106 5.60 -13.32 34.00
CA ASP A 106 5.33 -13.46 35.42
C ASP A 106 5.14 -14.96 35.67
N THR A 107 4.35 -15.38 36.66
CA THR A 107 3.94 -16.78 36.84
C THR A 107 3.19 -17.33 35.63
N GLU A 108 2.52 -16.42 34.90
CA GLU A 108 1.97 -16.65 33.56
C GLU A 108 2.35 -15.47 32.66
N PHE A 109 2.57 -15.73 31.39
CA PHE A 109 2.80 -14.66 30.42
C PHE A 109 1.51 -13.84 30.25
N LYS A 110 1.65 -12.51 30.44
CA LYS A 110 0.58 -11.52 30.28
C LYS A 110 0.81 -10.73 29.01
N PRO A 111 0.06 -10.99 27.93
CA PRO A 111 0.29 -10.34 26.65
C PRO A 111 0.07 -8.81 26.73
N ARG A 112 0.92 -8.08 26.00
CA ARG A 112 0.83 -6.63 25.77
C ARG A 112 1.15 -6.38 24.31
N PHE A 113 0.33 -6.96 23.42
CA PHE A 113 0.61 -6.97 22.00
C PHE A 113 0.63 -5.58 21.41
N ASP A 114 1.61 -5.33 20.56
CA ASP A 114 1.58 -4.20 19.66
C ASP A 114 0.82 -4.61 18.40
N THR A 115 -0.24 -3.89 18.08
CA THR A 115 -1.09 -4.18 16.93
C THR A 115 -1.12 -2.97 16.01
N VAL A 116 -0.62 -3.16 14.80
CA VAL A 116 -0.51 -2.08 13.82
C VAL A 116 -1.47 -2.34 12.64
N PRO A 117 -2.42 -1.45 12.39
CA PRO A 117 -3.32 -1.58 11.24
C PRO A 117 -2.57 -1.30 9.93
N SER A 118 -2.95 -2.01 8.88
CA SER A 118 -2.60 -1.67 7.50
C SER A 118 -3.26 -0.36 7.07
N SER A 119 -2.78 0.25 6.00
CA SER A 119 -3.45 1.41 5.41
C SER A 119 -4.87 1.04 4.98
N TYR A 120 -5.87 1.80 5.45
CA TYR A 120 -7.26 1.58 5.08
C TYR A 120 -7.48 1.57 3.56
N PHE A 121 -6.82 2.48 2.85
CA PHE A 121 -6.91 2.53 1.38
C PHE A 121 -6.44 1.22 0.74
N LEU A 122 -5.26 0.71 1.15
CA LEU A 122 -4.70 -0.53 0.61
C LEU A 122 -5.51 -1.76 1.03
N GLU A 123 -6.08 -1.76 2.24
CA GLU A 123 -7.02 -2.81 2.68
C GLU A 123 -8.27 -2.85 1.78
N GLN A 124 -8.88 -1.69 1.46
CA GLN A 124 -10.02 -1.63 0.56
C GLN A 124 -9.65 -2.10 -0.86
N MET A 125 -8.44 -1.78 -1.31
CA MET A 125 -7.91 -2.26 -2.58
C MET A 125 -7.74 -3.79 -2.57
N ALA A 126 -7.17 -4.36 -1.51
CA ALA A 126 -7.04 -5.80 -1.36
C ALA A 126 -8.41 -6.51 -1.37
N ARG A 127 -9.43 -5.92 -0.73
CA ARG A 127 -10.80 -6.44 -0.77
C ARG A 127 -11.42 -6.39 -2.17
N HIS A 128 -11.10 -5.35 -2.94
CA HIS A 128 -11.54 -5.24 -4.33
C HIS A 128 -10.87 -6.32 -5.19
N VAL A 129 -9.54 -6.41 -5.18
CA VAL A 129 -8.77 -7.41 -5.93
C VAL A 129 -9.19 -8.85 -5.59
N LYS A 130 -9.44 -9.14 -4.30
CA LYS A 130 -10.01 -10.42 -3.87
C LYS A 130 -11.34 -10.73 -4.57
N ARG A 131 -12.27 -9.78 -4.63
CA ARG A 131 -13.61 -9.98 -5.23
C ARG A 131 -13.57 -10.20 -6.72
N GLU A 132 -12.72 -9.43 -7.44
CA GLU A 132 -12.60 -9.51 -8.89
C GLU A 132 -11.86 -10.78 -9.34
N GLY A 133 -10.94 -11.30 -8.54
CA GLY A 133 -10.23 -12.55 -8.81
C GLY A 133 -9.25 -12.52 -9.98
N GLN A 134 -9.05 -11.38 -10.64
CA GLN A 134 -8.21 -11.26 -11.84
C GLN A 134 -6.73 -11.50 -11.55
N TRP A 135 -6.28 -11.30 -10.30
CA TRP A 135 -4.91 -11.55 -9.86
C TRP A 135 -4.42 -12.98 -10.15
N MET A 136 -5.33 -13.96 -10.20
CA MET A 136 -4.98 -15.34 -10.52
C MET A 136 -4.43 -15.50 -11.93
N GLN A 137 -4.76 -14.62 -12.87
CA GLN A 137 -4.23 -14.61 -14.24
C GLN A 137 -2.76 -14.15 -14.28
N LEU A 138 -2.29 -13.48 -13.23
CA LEU A 138 -0.90 -13.03 -13.10
C LEU A 138 0.01 -14.09 -12.47
N ILE A 139 -0.52 -15.22 -12.00
CA ILE A 139 0.27 -16.30 -11.39
C ILE A 139 1.17 -16.92 -12.46
N LYS A 140 2.48 -16.94 -12.19
CA LYS A 140 3.50 -17.43 -13.12
C LYS A 140 3.96 -18.87 -12.86
N ILE A 141 3.53 -19.46 -11.74
CA ILE A 141 3.84 -20.82 -11.35
C ILE A 141 2.54 -21.59 -11.21
N GLU A 142 2.47 -22.78 -11.84
CA GLU A 142 1.27 -23.60 -11.77
C GLU A 142 0.97 -24.06 -10.33
N ASN A 143 -0.29 -23.90 -9.93
CA ASN A 143 -0.79 -24.33 -8.64
C ASN A 143 -1.53 -25.65 -8.77
N GLN A 144 -1.37 -26.53 -7.77
CA GLN A 144 -2.10 -27.81 -7.69
C GLN A 144 -3.61 -27.57 -7.47
N ASN A 145 -3.96 -26.53 -6.72
CA ASN A 145 -5.32 -26.10 -6.46
C ASN A 145 -5.44 -24.60 -6.76
N GLN A 146 -6.64 -24.16 -7.10
CA GLN A 146 -6.91 -22.73 -7.26
C GLN A 146 -6.75 -22.02 -5.90
N PRO A 147 -5.84 -21.03 -5.77
CA PRO A 147 -5.64 -20.33 -4.51
C PRO A 147 -6.78 -19.34 -4.25
N GLU A 148 -7.08 -19.16 -2.97
CA GLU A 148 -8.01 -18.13 -2.50
C GLU A 148 -7.25 -16.95 -1.88
N ALA A 149 -7.87 -15.76 -1.88
CA ALA A 149 -7.33 -14.59 -1.22
C ALA A 149 -8.13 -14.24 0.03
N PHE A 150 -7.44 -13.87 1.10
CA PHE A 150 -7.99 -13.46 2.38
C PHE A 150 -7.54 -12.03 2.70
N VAL A 151 -8.42 -11.23 3.30
CA VAL A 151 -8.08 -9.91 3.84
C VAL A 151 -8.38 -9.97 5.33
N GLN A 152 -7.38 -10.39 6.10
CA GLN A 152 -7.50 -10.80 7.50
C GLN A 152 -6.25 -10.43 8.31
N PRO A 153 -6.30 -10.47 9.66
CA PRO A 153 -5.13 -10.24 10.49
C PRO A 153 -4.04 -11.30 10.30
N ILE A 154 -2.78 -10.85 10.40
CA ILE A 154 -1.57 -11.68 10.45
C ILE A 154 -0.92 -11.49 11.83
N ALA A 155 -0.37 -12.55 12.42
CA ALA A 155 0.45 -12.47 13.62
C ALA A 155 1.93 -12.44 13.23
N ALA A 156 2.76 -11.64 13.91
CA ALA A 156 4.20 -11.57 13.66
C ALA A 156 5.00 -11.79 14.95
N GLY A 157 6.06 -12.58 14.85
CA GLY A 157 6.99 -12.87 15.97
C GLY A 157 8.44 -12.91 15.51
N GLU A 158 9.35 -13.28 16.42
CA GLU A 158 10.79 -13.42 16.10
C GLU A 158 11.20 -14.88 15.91
N LYS A 159 10.24 -15.81 15.90
CA LYS A 159 10.50 -17.26 15.82
C LYS A 159 9.70 -17.90 14.72
N VAL A 160 10.34 -18.82 14.03
CA VAL A 160 9.62 -19.75 13.13
C VAL A 160 8.74 -20.67 13.97
N VAL A 161 7.43 -20.58 13.78
CA VAL A 161 6.49 -21.54 14.39
C VAL A 161 6.35 -22.73 13.45
N SER A 162 6.97 -23.85 13.81
CA SER A 162 7.07 -25.05 12.95
C SER A 162 6.39 -26.29 13.53
N SER A 163 5.60 -26.13 14.60
CA SER A 163 4.89 -27.23 15.24
C SER A 163 3.64 -26.75 15.97
N ASN A 164 2.53 -27.43 15.75
CA ASN A 164 1.28 -27.22 16.49
C ASN A 164 1.37 -27.60 17.99
N ARG A 165 2.47 -28.27 18.40
CA ARG A 165 2.77 -28.59 19.81
C ARG A 165 3.62 -27.53 20.49
N SER A 166 4.08 -26.52 19.76
CA SER A 166 4.93 -25.46 20.33
C SER A 166 4.13 -24.57 21.28
N VAL A 167 4.84 -24.00 22.27
CA VAL A 167 4.26 -22.99 23.16
C VAL A 167 3.77 -21.78 22.37
N ALA A 168 4.55 -21.36 21.36
CA ALA A 168 4.18 -20.24 20.49
C ALA A 168 2.86 -20.48 19.73
N PHE A 169 2.64 -21.69 19.21
CA PHE A 169 1.38 -22.02 18.53
C PHE A 169 0.19 -22.01 19.49
N SER A 170 0.33 -22.62 20.68
CA SER A 170 -0.71 -22.60 21.71
C SER A 170 -1.06 -21.17 22.11
N TYR A 171 -0.06 -20.31 22.15
CA TYR A 171 -0.16 -18.91 22.47
C TYR A 171 -0.90 -18.11 21.38
N LEU A 172 -0.51 -18.31 20.12
CA LEU A 172 -1.19 -17.73 18.96
C LEU A 172 -2.68 -18.12 18.93
N LYS A 173 -2.97 -19.41 19.15
CA LYS A 173 -4.35 -19.91 19.19
C LYS A 173 -5.18 -19.28 20.30
N LYS A 174 -4.57 -19.06 21.47
CA LYS A 174 -5.26 -18.49 22.65
C LYS A 174 -5.49 -16.97 22.54
N TYR A 175 -4.52 -16.23 22.03
CA TYR A 175 -4.50 -14.78 22.14
C TYR A 175 -4.60 -14.03 20.80
N CYS A 176 -4.26 -14.68 19.67
CA CYS A 176 -4.35 -14.14 18.33
C CYS A 176 -5.39 -14.90 17.50
N SER A 177 -6.53 -15.21 18.10
CA SER A 177 -7.53 -16.12 17.52
C SER A 177 -8.20 -15.60 16.25
N ASP A 178 -8.04 -14.33 15.90
CA ASP A 178 -8.47 -13.70 14.66
C ASP A 178 -7.42 -13.72 13.55
N ALA A 179 -6.14 -14.01 13.86
CA ALA A 179 -5.10 -14.15 12.86
C ALA A 179 -5.25 -15.46 12.07
N VAL A 180 -5.06 -15.40 10.75
CA VAL A 180 -5.14 -16.57 9.85
C VAL A 180 -3.77 -17.06 9.38
N ALA A 181 -2.74 -16.23 9.54
CA ALA A 181 -1.35 -16.56 9.20
C ALA A 181 -0.38 -15.98 10.23
N VAL A 182 0.86 -16.50 10.22
CA VAL A 182 1.96 -16.02 11.06
C VAL A 182 3.24 -15.86 10.25
N ASP A 183 3.95 -14.77 10.50
CA ASP A 183 5.23 -14.44 9.89
C ASP A 183 6.26 -13.94 10.93
N MET A 184 7.38 -13.38 10.45
CA MET A 184 8.45 -12.88 11.30
C MET A 184 8.82 -11.40 11.05
N GLU A 185 8.16 -10.70 10.14
CA GLU A 185 8.59 -9.38 9.67
C GLU A 185 7.52 -8.30 9.73
N GLY A 186 6.25 -8.69 9.60
CA GLY A 186 5.14 -7.77 9.35
C GLY A 186 4.95 -6.71 10.44
N ASN A 187 5.23 -7.02 11.70
CA ASN A 187 5.10 -6.05 12.78
C ASN A 187 6.15 -4.93 12.65
N GLY A 188 7.42 -5.28 12.44
CA GLY A 188 8.50 -4.31 12.25
C GLY A 188 8.27 -3.44 11.02
N PHE A 189 7.83 -4.06 9.92
CA PHE A 189 7.46 -3.38 8.69
C PHE A 189 6.38 -2.30 8.89
N LEU A 190 5.26 -2.66 9.52
CA LEU A 190 4.17 -1.72 9.70
C LEU A 190 4.48 -0.63 10.73
N ILE A 191 5.23 -0.94 11.80
CA ILE A 191 5.69 0.06 12.78
C ILE A 191 6.56 1.11 12.08
N ALA A 192 7.54 0.69 11.30
CA ALA A 192 8.41 1.61 10.56
C ALA A 192 7.60 2.42 9.54
N SER A 193 6.79 1.79 8.72
CA SER A 193 5.95 2.46 7.73
C SER A 193 5.05 3.54 8.35
N ARG A 194 4.43 3.23 9.50
CA ARG A 194 3.61 4.18 10.26
C ARG A 194 4.41 5.39 10.74
N SER A 195 5.66 5.18 11.18
CA SER A 195 6.53 6.26 11.67
C SER A 195 6.86 7.26 10.56
N TYR A 196 6.86 6.84 9.32
CA TYR A 196 7.06 7.68 8.14
C TYR A 196 5.76 8.11 7.45
N HIS A 197 4.60 7.84 8.07
CA HIS A 197 3.27 8.14 7.52
C HIS A 197 3.02 7.52 6.13
N ALA A 198 3.69 6.42 5.81
CA ALA A 198 3.56 5.73 4.54
C ALA A 198 2.29 4.87 4.48
N HIS A 199 1.65 4.81 3.32
CA HIS A 199 0.57 3.86 3.07
C HIS A 199 1.15 2.46 2.90
N ALA A 200 0.96 1.59 3.89
CA ALA A 200 1.57 0.26 3.92
C ALA A 200 0.56 -0.88 4.11
N ILE A 201 0.85 -2.02 3.49
CA ILE A 201 0.14 -3.29 3.67
C ILE A 201 1.10 -4.46 3.48
N GLU A 202 0.85 -5.53 4.20
CA GLU A 202 1.54 -6.79 4.04
C GLU A 202 0.69 -7.77 3.24
N VAL A 203 1.34 -8.53 2.32
CA VAL A 203 0.73 -9.57 1.47
C VAL A 203 1.57 -10.84 1.57
N ARG A 204 0.99 -11.91 2.07
CA ARG A 204 1.68 -13.17 2.29
C ARG A 204 1.01 -14.32 1.54
N GLY A 205 1.83 -15.16 0.90
CA GLY A 205 1.40 -16.46 0.42
C GLY A 205 1.56 -17.53 1.51
N VAL A 206 0.58 -18.39 1.67
CA VAL A 206 0.64 -19.49 2.66
C VAL A 206 1.54 -20.60 2.14
N SER A 207 2.71 -20.77 2.76
CA SER A 207 3.70 -21.76 2.35
C SER A 207 3.54 -23.12 3.04
N ASP A 208 3.01 -23.12 4.26
CA ASP A 208 2.81 -24.30 5.09
C ASP A 208 1.65 -24.09 6.07
N LEU A 209 1.19 -25.14 6.71
CA LEU A 209 0.13 -25.11 7.74
C LEU A 209 0.71 -25.41 9.13
N ILE A 210 1.97 -25.06 9.38
CA ILE A 210 2.70 -25.28 10.63
C ILE A 210 2.91 -26.76 10.99
N GLU A 211 1.87 -27.58 10.88
CA GLU A 211 1.92 -29.00 11.24
C GLU A 211 2.80 -29.81 10.30
N ASN A 212 2.82 -29.43 9.00
CA ASN A 212 3.47 -30.19 7.92
C ASN A 212 4.54 -29.35 7.20
N LYS A 213 5.23 -28.47 7.93
CA LYS A 213 6.18 -27.51 7.32
C LYS A 213 7.28 -28.20 6.50
N ALA A 214 7.92 -29.24 7.05
CA ALA A 214 9.00 -29.92 6.37
C ALA A 214 8.54 -30.59 5.05
N GLU A 215 7.39 -31.27 5.05
CA GLU A 215 6.80 -31.88 3.86
C GLU A 215 6.38 -30.84 2.81
N ALA A 216 5.85 -29.70 3.27
CA ALA A 216 5.48 -28.59 2.40
C ALA A 216 6.70 -27.97 1.72
N ASP A 217 7.78 -27.76 2.46
CA ASP A 217 9.03 -27.19 1.95
C ASP A 217 9.67 -28.12 0.89
N GLU A 218 9.71 -29.45 1.13
CA GLU A 218 10.16 -30.44 0.15
C GLU A 218 9.28 -30.47 -1.12
N GLY A 219 7.99 -30.19 -0.98
CA GLY A 219 7.01 -30.09 -2.09
C GLY A 219 7.09 -28.81 -2.90
N GLY A 220 8.02 -27.90 -2.63
CA GLY A 220 8.20 -26.63 -3.35
C GLY A 220 7.05 -25.65 -3.13
N SER A 221 6.45 -25.66 -1.94
CA SER A 221 5.31 -24.77 -1.61
C SER A 221 5.72 -23.31 -1.46
N GLN A 222 6.92 -23.00 -0.94
CA GLN A 222 7.38 -21.63 -0.73
C GLN A 222 7.48 -20.83 -2.04
N PRO A 223 8.13 -21.29 -3.13
CA PRO A 223 8.16 -20.57 -4.39
C PRO A 223 6.76 -20.30 -4.98
N ARG A 224 5.82 -21.26 -4.84
CA ARG A 224 4.44 -21.09 -5.30
C ARG A 224 3.71 -20.04 -4.46
N ALA A 225 3.83 -20.11 -3.15
CA ALA A 225 3.22 -19.16 -2.23
C ALA A 225 3.75 -17.73 -2.49
N ALA A 226 5.07 -17.56 -2.67
CA ALA A 226 5.68 -16.28 -3.00
C ALA A 226 5.17 -15.75 -4.36
N ALA A 227 5.07 -16.60 -5.38
CA ALA A 227 4.54 -16.22 -6.69
C ALA A 227 3.07 -15.76 -6.61
N ASN A 228 2.24 -16.43 -5.80
CA ASN A 228 0.85 -16.07 -5.59
C ASN A 228 0.72 -14.72 -4.85
N ALA A 229 1.53 -14.50 -3.81
CA ALA A 229 1.58 -13.22 -3.09
C ALA A 229 2.02 -12.08 -4.00
N ALA A 230 3.06 -12.31 -4.84
CA ALA A 230 3.50 -11.33 -5.83
C ALA A 230 2.40 -11.01 -6.84
N ALA A 231 1.73 -12.03 -7.41
CA ALA A 231 0.62 -11.85 -8.36
C ALA A 231 -0.50 -10.99 -7.76
N PHE A 232 -0.90 -11.25 -6.52
CA PHE A 232 -1.92 -10.47 -5.81
C PHE A 232 -1.47 -9.02 -5.58
N CYS A 233 -0.23 -8.81 -5.14
CA CYS A 233 0.35 -7.48 -4.94
C CYS A 233 0.39 -6.68 -6.25
N PHE A 234 0.84 -7.29 -7.36
CA PHE A 234 0.93 -6.60 -8.64
C PHE A 234 -0.43 -6.29 -9.25
N GLU A 235 -1.46 -7.10 -8.99
CA GLU A 235 -2.84 -6.71 -9.33
C GLU A 235 -3.30 -5.51 -8.49
N MET A 236 -3.00 -5.47 -7.19
CA MET A 236 -3.28 -4.27 -6.37
C MET A 236 -2.59 -3.03 -6.94
N ILE A 237 -1.33 -3.14 -7.36
CA ILE A 237 -0.58 -2.04 -7.98
C ILE A 237 -1.21 -1.61 -9.30
N SER A 238 -1.69 -2.55 -10.12
CA SER A 238 -2.42 -2.25 -11.37
C SER A 238 -3.66 -1.40 -11.10
N GLN A 239 -4.44 -1.77 -10.08
CA GLN A 239 -5.66 -1.05 -9.70
C GLN A 239 -5.37 0.34 -9.10
N ILE A 240 -4.26 0.51 -8.38
CA ILE A 240 -3.79 1.81 -7.90
C ILE A 240 -3.49 2.72 -9.10
N SER A 241 -2.85 2.20 -10.14
CA SER A 241 -2.51 2.94 -11.35
C SER A 241 -3.76 3.43 -12.10
N VAL A 242 -4.78 2.59 -12.21
CA VAL A 242 -6.06 2.95 -12.84
C VAL A 242 -6.77 4.07 -12.07
N LYS A 243 -6.70 4.06 -10.73
CA LYS A 243 -7.30 5.15 -9.91
C LYS A 243 -6.49 6.44 -9.96
N ASN A 244 -5.17 6.37 -10.12
CA ASN A 244 -4.33 7.56 -10.29
C ASN A 244 -4.47 8.22 -11.67
N ILE A 245 -5.19 7.62 -12.64
CA ILE A 245 -5.64 8.28 -13.86
C ILE A 245 -6.76 9.30 -13.55
N GLY A 246 -7.31 9.29 -12.33
CA GLY A 246 -8.35 10.21 -11.89
C GLY A 246 -7.88 11.15 -10.77
N LEU A 247 -7.20 12.22 -11.10
CA LEU A 247 -6.72 13.40 -10.38
C LEU A 247 -5.24 13.30 -9.96
N PRO A 248 -4.39 14.13 -10.56
CA PRO A 248 -3.00 14.35 -10.13
C PRO A 248 -2.97 14.80 -8.66
N ASP A 249 -1.85 14.54 -7.97
CA ASP A 249 -1.67 14.98 -6.59
C ASP A 249 -1.98 16.47 -6.42
N ILE A 250 -3.15 16.73 -5.84
CA ILE A 250 -3.66 18.08 -5.55
C ILE A 250 -2.67 18.89 -4.69
N ASN A 251 -1.82 18.21 -3.90
CA ASN A 251 -0.84 18.85 -3.05
C ASN A 251 0.43 19.23 -3.83
N SER A 252 0.62 18.70 -5.05
CA SER A 252 1.76 19.11 -5.86
C SER A 252 1.60 20.56 -6.35
N LEU A 253 2.63 21.36 -6.14
CA LEU A 253 2.65 22.77 -6.59
C LEU A 253 2.52 22.87 -8.11
N GLU A 254 3.05 21.89 -8.83
CA GLU A 254 3.01 21.83 -10.29
C GLU A 254 1.58 21.62 -10.79
N PHE A 255 0.85 20.66 -10.22
CA PHE A 255 -0.55 20.45 -10.54
C PHE A 255 -1.41 21.66 -10.23
N ARG A 256 -1.23 22.27 -9.03
CA ARG A 256 -1.98 23.49 -8.67
C ARG A 256 -1.73 24.63 -9.67
N LYS A 257 -0.49 24.82 -10.11
CA LYS A 257 -0.15 25.82 -11.14
C LYS A 257 -0.82 25.52 -12.48
N LYS A 258 -0.82 24.25 -12.91
CA LYS A 258 -1.45 23.81 -14.16
C LYS A 258 -2.97 24.01 -14.08
N LEU A 259 -3.61 23.57 -12.99
CA LEU A 259 -5.04 23.75 -12.74
C LEU A 259 -5.46 25.23 -12.76
N VAL A 260 -4.73 26.09 -12.04
CA VAL A 260 -4.99 27.54 -12.00
C VAL A 260 -4.87 28.15 -13.40
N ASN A 261 -3.88 27.77 -14.19
CA ASN A 261 -3.72 28.26 -15.55
C ASN A 261 -4.93 27.90 -16.44
N GLU A 262 -5.48 26.70 -16.30
CA GLU A 262 -6.65 26.29 -17.06
C GLU A 262 -7.93 26.98 -16.53
N LEU A 263 -8.11 27.07 -15.21
CA LEU A 263 -9.25 27.79 -14.64
C LEU A 263 -9.29 29.26 -15.05
N VAL A 264 -8.14 29.94 -15.15
CA VAL A 264 -8.05 31.31 -15.66
C VAL A 264 -8.47 31.43 -17.11
N LYS A 265 -8.21 30.41 -17.95
CA LYS A 265 -8.66 30.39 -19.33
C LYS A 265 -10.17 30.21 -19.44
N LEU A 266 -10.72 29.27 -18.65
CA LEU A 266 -12.14 28.93 -18.67
C LEU A 266 -13.01 30.00 -17.99
N TYR A 267 -12.51 30.55 -16.89
CA TYR A 267 -13.21 31.58 -16.08
C TYR A 267 -12.34 32.84 -15.91
N PRO A 268 -12.17 33.63 -16.99
CA PRO A 268 -11.29 34.80 -16.99
C PRO A 268 -11.73 35.93 -16.04
N GLN A 269 -12.98 35.93 -15.60
CA GLN A 269 -13.49 36.88 -14.62
C GLN A 269 -13.27 36.44 -13.17
N GLY A 270 -12.73 35.19 -12.96
CA GLY A 270 -12.40 34.65 -11.64
C GLY A 270 -13.43 33.64 -11.10
N PRO A 271 -13.26 33.21 -9.84
CA PRO A 271 -14.11 32.17 -9.22
C PRO A 271 -15.57 32.60 -8.98
N GLU A 272 -15.89 33.85 -9.14
CA GLU A 272 -17.27 34.37 -9.08
C GLU A 272 -18.00 34.22 -10.43
N GLN A 273 -17.26 34.06 -11.52
CA GLN A 273 -17.84 33.90 -12.85
C GLN A 273 -18.77 32.70 -12.91
N ASP A 274 -19.99 32.92 -13.47
CA ASP A 274 -21.03 31.89 -13.63
C ASP A 274 -21.38 31.14 -12.33
N ASP A 275 -21.15 31.82 -11.17
CA ASP A 275 -21.32 31.24 -9.82
C ASP A 275 -20.56 29.93 -9.58
N ILE A 276 -19.49 29.65 -10.33
CA ILE A 276 -18.79 28.36 -10.29
C ILE A 276 -18.33 27.96 -8.89
N TRP A 277 -17.78 28.92 -8.11
CA TRP A 277 -17.36 28.66 -6.73
C TRP A 277 -18.53 28.31 -5.82
N LYS A 278 -19.62 29.04 -5.92
CA LYS A 278 -20.84 28.83 -5.14
C LYS A 278 -21.54 27.51 -5.52
N ARG A 279 -21.65 27.21 -6.82
CA ARG A 279 -22.19 25.94 -7.31
C ARG A 279 -21.42 24.74 -6.78
N ALA A 280 -20.09 24.86 -6.71
CA ALA A 280 -19.23 23.84 -6.12
C ALA A 280 -19.38 23.69 -4.59
N GLY A 281 -20.21 24.52 -3.94
CA GLY A 281 -20.42 24.52 -2.49
C GLY A 281 -19.50 25.45 -1.71
N GLY A 282 -18.84 26.40 -2.39
CA GLY A 282 -17.93 27.36 -1.80
C GLY A 282 -18.65 28.59 -1.21
N ASP A 283 -18.03 29.19 -0.19
CA ASP A 283 -18.46 30.45 0.38
C ASP A 283 -17.81 31.62 -0.37
N VAL A 284 -18.64 32.46 -1.00
CA VAL A 284 -18.20 33.62 -1.77
C VAL A 284 -17.57 34.71 -0.86
N ALA A 285 -17.96 34.76 0.40
CA ALA A 285 -17.45 35.76 1.35
C ALA A 285 -15.95 35.59 1.67
N ILE A 286 -15.39 34.41 1.42
CA ILE A 286 -13.96 34.10 1.63
C ILE A 286 -13.08 34.33 0.40
N LEU A 287 -13.67 34.70 -0.74
CA LEU A 287 -12.93 35.04 -1.96
C LEU A 287 -12.10 36.30 -1.74
N ILE A 288 -10.81 36.23 -1.95
CA ILE A 288 -9.91 37.36 -1.80
C ILE A 288 -9.98 38.23 -3.07
N ASN A 289 -10.16 39.52 -2.89
CA ASN A 289 -10.02 40.48 -3.98
C ASN A 289 -8.52 40.62 -4.33
N ALA A 290 -8.03 39.82 -5.25
CA ALA A 290 -6.63 39.84 -5.67
C ALA A 290 -6.42 40.76 -6.85
N SER A 291 -5.21 41.30 -6.99
CA SER A 291 -4.81 42.25 -8.06
C SER A 291 -4.94 41.65 -9.47
N ASN A 292 -4.95 40.34 -9.61
CA ASN A 292 -5.21 39.64 -10.87
C ASN A 292 -5.94 38.31 -10.63
N ARG A 293 -6.60 37.79 -11.66
CA ARG A 293 -7.47 36.62 -11.58
C ARG A 293 -6.69 35.33 -11.33
N ARG A 294 -5.46 35.22 -11.79
CA ARG A 294 -4.58 34.09 -11.53
C ARG A 294 -4.24 33.95 -10.04
N SER A 295 -3.92 35.08 -9.38
CA SER A 295 -3.67 35.09 -7.94
C SER A 295 -4.93 34.78 -7.14
N GLN A 296 -6.09 35.23 -7.60
CA GLN A 296 -7.37 34.90 -6.99
C GLN A 296 -7.66 33.38 -7.06
N TRP A 297 -7.56 32.77 -8.23
CA TRP A 297 -7.71 31.33 -8.42
C TRP A 297 -6.67 30.54 -7.62
N PHE A 298 -5.41 30.99 -7.61
CA PHE A 298 -4.37 30.31 -6.86
C PHE A 298 -4.67 30.28 -5.36
N SER A 299 -5.12 31.39 -4.78
CA SER A 299 -5.53 31.47 -3.38
C SER A 299 -6.75 30.56 -3.08
N CYS A 300 -7.71 30.49 -4.00
CA CYS A 300 -8.86 29.59 -3.86
C CYS A 300 -8.44 28.12 -3.82
N ILE A 301 -7.58 27.69 -4.75
CA ILE A 301 -7.07 26.32 -4.81
C ILE A 301 -6.22 25.98 -3.58
N GLU A 302 -5.36 26.90 -3.11
CA GLU A 302 -4.62 26.70 -1.85
C GLU A 302 -5.55 26.51 -0.65
N LYS A 303 -6.60 27.31 -0.53
CA LYS A 303 -7.59 27.13 0.55
C LYS A 303 -8.26 25.77 0.49
N LEU A 304 -8.64 25.30 -0.69
CA LEU A 304 -9.22 23.95 -0.86
C LEU A 304 -8.25 22.85 -0.42
N CYS A 305 -6.96 22.98 -0.76
CA CYS A 305 -5.92 22.03 -0.33
C CYS A 305 -5.76 21.98 1.20
N LEU A 306 -6.04 23.07 1.89
CA LEU A 306 -5.98 23.17 3.35
C LEU A 306 -7.32 22.81 4.03
N GLY A 307 -8.30 22.32 3.28
CA GLY A 307 -9.63 21.96 3.81
C GLY A 307 -10.54 23.17 4.08
N GLY A 308 -10.19 24.34 3.53
CA GLY A 308 -11.01 25.57 3.60
C GLY A 308 -11.77 25.81 2.30
N GLY A 309 -12.51 26.92 2.23
CA GLY A 309 -13.22 27.34 1.01
C GLY A 309 -14.73 27.42 1.15
N GLY A 310 -15.28 26.87 2.23
CA GLY A 310 -16.72 26.76 2.52
C GLY A 310 -17.06 25.43 3.17
N ASN A 311 -18.31 25.26 3.61
CA ASN A 311 -18.72 24.07 4.39
C ASN A 311 -18.87 22.79 3.55
N SER A 312 -19.02 22.90 2.23
CA SER A 312 -19.29 21.75 1.36
C SER A 312 -18.45 21.70 0.08
N ILE A 313 -17.57 22.68 -0.14
CA ILE A 313 -16.70 22.69 -1.31
C ILE A 313 -15.49 21.78 -1.09
N SER A 314 -15.18 21.04 -2.15
CA SER A 314 -13.94 20.26 -2.29
C SER A 314 -13.37 20.48 -3.68
N LEU A 315 -12.13 20.08 -3.91
CA LEU A 315 -11.62 20.12 -5.29
C LEU A 315 -12.46 19.24 -6.21
N THR A 316 -12.90 18.09 -5.73
CA THR A 316 -13.74 17.17 -6.49
C THR A 316 -15.07 17.83 -6.89
N SER A 317 -15.75 18.54 -5.96
CA SER A 317 -16.99 19.24 -6.30
C SER A 317 -16.74 20.38 -7.29
N LEU A 318 -15.67 21.16 -7.14
CA LEU A 318 -15.29 22.19 -8.10
C LEU A 318 -15.02 21.61 -9.50
N MET A 319 -14.26 20.50 -9.57
CA MET A 319 -13.96 19.86 -10.85
C MET A 319 -15.19 19.27 -11.54
N ASN A 320 -16.17 18.79 -10.77
CA ASN A 320 -17.43 18.29 -11.32
C ASN A 320 -18.23 19.45 -11.97
N GLU A 321 -18.33 20.58 -11.31
CA GLU A 321 -19.01 21.76 -11.86
C GLU A 321 -18.29 22.29 -13.12
N VAL A 322 -16.96 22.36 -13.09
CA VAL A 322 -16.17 22.73 -14.27
C VAL A 322 -16.39 21.76 -15.43
N LYS A 323 -16.55 20.46 -15.13
CA LYS A 323 -16.80 19.45 -16.15
C LYS A 323 -18.21 19.53 -16.75
N GLU A 324 -19.20 20.01 -15.99
CA GLU A 324 -20.53 20.30 -16.53
C GLU A 324 -20.47 21.45 -17.52
N ASP A 325 -19.76 22.54 -17.22
CA ASP A 325 -19.59 23.66 -18.12
C ASP A 325 -18.68 23.34 -19.32
N TYR A 326 -17.64 22.53 -19.08
CA TYR A 326 -16.60 22.18 -20.06
C TYR A 326 -16.29 20.65 -20.04
N PRO A 327 -17.07 19.82 -20.73
CA PRO A 327 -16.96 18.35 -20.68
C PRO A 327 -15.56 17.77 -21.01
N ASN A 328 -14.78 18.48 -21.83
CA ASN A 328 -13.43 18.06 -22.25
C ASN A 328 -12.30 18.54 -21.32
N PHE A 329 -12.62 19.33 -20.30
CA PHE A 329 -11.65 19.97 -19.42
C PHE A 329 -10.73 18.96 -18.71
N VAL A 330 -11.26 17.86 -18.21
CA VAL A 330 -10.48 16.86 -17.46
C VAL A 330 -9.41 16.22 -18.34
N SER A 331 -9.68 16.03 -19.64
CA SER A 331 -8.69 15.45 -20.58
C SER A 331 -7.51 16.38 -20.86
N GLU A 332 -7.66 17.69 -20.70
CA GLU A 332 -6.59 18.67 -20.90
C GLU A 332 -5.68 18.86 -19.69
N ILE A 333 -6.21 18.66 -18.48
CA ILE A 333 -5.42 18.73 -17.25
C ILE A 333 -4.63 17.44 -16.99
N LEU A 334 -5.16 16.30 -17.44
CA LEU A 334 -4.53 14.99 -17.26
C LEU A 334 -3.49 14.64 -18.34
N LYS A 335 -3.37 15.45 -19.37
CA LYS A 335 -2.26 15.41 -20.34
C LYS A 335 -1.04 16.17 -19.80
#